data_c30a793f2722062d321adaa7593a28e0
#
_entry.id   c30a793f2722062d321adaa7593a28e0
#
_cell.length_a   1.000
_cell.length_b   1.000
_cell.length_c   1.000
_cell.angle_alpha   90.00
_cell.angle_beta   90.00
_cell.angle_gamma   90.00
#
_symmetry.space_group_name_H-M   'P 1'
#
loop_
_entity.id
_entity.type
_entity.pdbx_description
1 polymer ?
#
loop_
_entity_poly.entity_id
_entity_poly.type
_entity_poly.pdbx_seq_one_letter_code
_entity_poly.pdbx_strand_id
1 'polypeptide(L)'
;MASIILDTVGKIYAGGTRAVGDVSIDIADGEFIVLVGPSGCGKSTLLRMVAGLESISEGTVRIGDRVVNDIEPADRDIAMVFQNYALYPHMSVRQNLAYGLKNRRTPKAEIERRVAQAAEILQIGPFLDRKPRALSGGQRQRVAMGRAIVREPAAFLFDEPLSNLDAKLRVTMRLEIKELQRRLRTTSIYVTHDQLEAMTLADRLVVLNAGRIEQIGTPLEVYRKPASTFVAGFIGSPAMNLISSRAVPHLPGIAHAGTIGIRPEDLVVAPDGPIDMEVLAVEELGAQRLVHGQTGGERLTVTMPSNAELSDSLRLAYRPGSLHLFQTDGRRID
;
A
#
# COMPACT_ATOMS: atom_id res chain seq x y z
N MET A 1 -9.00 -10.53 19.05
CA MET A 1 -8.55 -9.62 18.00
C MET A 1 -8.98 -8.24 18.44
N ALA A 2 -8.43 -7.16 17.94
CA ALA A 2 -8.70 -5.85 18.48
C ALA A 2 -8.78 -4.79 17.37
N SER A 3 -9.67 -3.80 17.54
CA SER A 3 -9.67 -2.57 16.74
C SER A 3 -8.43 -1.74 17.07
N ILE A 4 -8.01 -0.88 16.15
CA ILE A 4 -6.93 0.09 16.39
C ILE A 4 -7.46 1.48 16.04
N ILE A 5 -7.35 2.40 16.99
CA ILE A 5 -7.78 3.79 16.80
C ILE A 5 -6.56 4.70 16.95
N LEU A 6 -6.30 5.48 15.92
CA LEU A 6 -5.37 6.61 15.97
C LEU A 6 -6.23 7.88 16.03
N ASP A 7 -6.00 8.69 17.03
CA ASP A 7 -6.73 9.95 17.22
C ASP A 7 -5.74 11.11 17.24
N THR A 8 -5.77 11.94 16.20
CA THR A 8 -4.94 13.13 16.01
C THR A 8 -3.43 12.88 16.22
N VAL A 9 -2.96 11.70 15.79
CA VAL A 9 -1.59 11.23 16.05
C VAL A 9 -0.59 12.06 15.27
N GLY A 10 0.43 12.55 15.98
CA GLY A 10 1.54 13.32 15.41
C GLY A 10 2.90 12.90 15.91
N LYS A 11 3.93 13.08 15.06
CA LYS A 11 5.33 12.88 15.36
C LYS A 11 6.16 14.08 14.97
N ILE A 12 6.84 14.64 15.96
CA ILE A 12 7.83 15.70 15.79
C ILE A 12 9.17 15.16 16.29
N TYR A 13 10.17 15.14 15.43
CA TYR A 13 11.53 14.74 15.78
C TYR A 13 12.32 15.88 16.41
N ALA A 14 13.42 15.54 17.06
CA ALA A 14 14.38 16.53 17.53
C ALA A 14 14.80 17.46 16.38
N GLY A 15 14.76 18.76 16.59
CA GLY A 15 14.98 19.76 15.53
C GLY A 15 13.69 20.27 14.84
N GLY A 16 12.51 19.88 15.33
CA GLY A 16 11.22 20.44 14.89
C GLY A 16 10.65 19.85 13.62
N THR A 17 11.30 18.84 13.01
CA THR A 17 10.77 18.19 11.81
C THR A 17 9.52 17.38 12.13
N ARG A 18 8.37 17.77 11.56
CA ARG A 18 7.11 17.03 11.67
C ARG A 18 7.06 15.93 10.60
N ALA A 19 7.18 14.69 11.03
CA ALA A 19 7.13 13.51 10.14
C ALA A 19 5.70 12.97 9.96
N VAL A 20 4.85 13.15 10.97
CA VAL A 20 3.42 12.78 10.93
C VAL A 20 2.66 13.90 11.62
N GLY A 21 1.54 14.31 11.06
CA GLY A 21 0.71 15.39 11.61
C GLY A 21 -0.77 15.13 11.47
N ASP A 22 -1.48 15.14 12.60
CA ASP A 22 -2.94 15.11 12.67
C ASP A 22 -3.57 13.90 11.96
N VAL A 23 -3.00 12.70 12.22
CA VAL A 23 -3.47 11.46 11.61
C VAL A 23 -4.52 10.82 12.50
N SER A 24 -5.75 10.71 11.96
CA SER A 24 -6.87 10.02 12.62
C SER A 24 -7.38 8.89 11.74
N ILE A 25 -7.37 7.66 12.28
CA ILE A 25 -7.81 6.44 11.58
C ILE A 25 -8.52 5.55 12.60
N ASP A 26 -9.72 5.11 12.26
CA ASP A 26 -10.42 4.05 12.97
C ASP A 26 -10.31 2.76 12.14
N ILE A 27 -9.66 1.73 12.69
CA ILE A 27 -9.43 0.43 12.06
C ILE A 27 -10.27 -0.60 12.80
N ALA A 28 -11.23 -1.18 12.09
CA ALA A 28 -12.14 -2.17 12.66
C ALA A 28 -11.41 -3.49 13.01
N ASP A 29 -11.97 -4.25 13.94
CA ASP A 29 -11.47 -5.59 14.25
C ASP A 29 -11.50 -6.49 13.00
N GLY A 30 -10.37 -7.12 12.70
CA GLY A 30 -10.18 -7.99 11.54
C GLY A 30 -9.96 -7.26 10.20
N GLU A 31 -9.95 -5.93 10.19
CA GLU A 31 -9.71 -5.13 8.98
C GLU A 31 -8.24 -5.18 8.54
N PHE A 32 -8.03 -5.25 7.21
CA PHE A 32 -6.71 -5.13 6.58
C PHE A 32 -6.55 -3.74 5.96
N ILE A 33 -5.89 -2.84 6.67
CA ILE A 33 -5.64 -1.49 6.18
C ILE A 33 -4.23 -1.39 5.58
N VAL A 34 -4.12 -0.69 4.45
CA VAL A 34 -2.83 -0.46 3.79
C VAL A 34 -2.49 1.01 3.77
N LEU A 35 -1.33 1.35 4.33
CA LEU A 35 -0.75 2.69 4.26
C LEU A 35 0.12 2.79 3.02
N VAL A 36 -0.21 3.71 2.12
CA VAL A 36 0.50 3.91 0.86
C VAL A 36 0.85 5.38 0.66
N GLY A 37 1.92 5.67 -0.06
CA GLY A 37 2.38 7.03 -0.31
C GLY A 37 3.85 7.08 -0.73
N PRO A 38 4.38 8.24 -1.14
CA PRO A 38 5.76 8.42 -1.55
C PRO A 38 6.76 8.05 -0.44
N SER A 39 8.02 7.86 -0.80
CA SER A 39 9.09 7.69 0.18
C SER A 39 9.19 8.92 1.09
N GLY A 40 9.36 8.68 2.39
CA GLY A 40 9.48 9.76 3.38
C GLY A 40 8.15 10.43 3.81
N CYS A 41 6.98 9.99 3.34
CA CYS A 41 5.70 10.59 3.74
C CYS A 41 5.19 10.18 5.14
N GLY A 42 5.96 9.43 5.93
CA GLY A 42 5.60 9.11 7.32
C GLY A 42 5.00 7.72 7.58
N LYS A 43 4.80 6.85 6.58
CA LYS A 43 4.18 5.51 6.72
C LYS A 43 4.84 4.63 7.77
N SER A 44 6.15 4.38 7.64
CA SER A 44 6.90 3.54 8.59
C SER A 44 7.00 4.19 9.96
N THR A 45 7.05 5.53 10.04
CA THR A 45 7.00 6.26 11.31
C THR A 45 5.65 5.99 12.02
N LEU A 46 4.54 6.13 11.28
CA LEU A 46 3.20 5.86 11.82
C LEU A 46 3.07 4.40 12.30
N LEU A 47 3.51 3.45 11.49
CA LEU A 47 3.52 2.03 11.86
C LEU A 47 4.35 1.77 13.12
N ARG A 48 5.54 2.37 13.23
CA ARG A 48 6.42 2.24 14.40
C ARG A 48 5.85 2.89 15.64
N MET A 49 5.10 3.98 15.52
CA MET A 49 4.36 4.56 16.65
C MET A 49 3.29 3.61 17.17
N VAL A 50 2.53 2.95 16.29
CA VAL A 50 1.59 1.89 16.70
C VAL A 50 2.32 0.73 17.36
N ALA A 51 3.50 0.35 16.83
CA ALA A 51 4.34 -0.71 17.41
C ALA A 51 4.99 -0.34 18.76
N GLY A 52 5.04 0.94 19.13
CA GLY A 52 5.78 1.43 20.29
C GLY A 52 7.30 1.50 20.08
N LEU A 53 7.75 1.36 18.84
CA LEU A 53 9.15 1.49 18.47
C LEU A 53 9.55 2.95 18.21
N GLU A 54 8.56 3.85 18.19
CA GLU A 54 8.71 5.27 18.03
C GLU A 54 7.73 5.97 18.99
N SER A 55 8.17 7.00 19.67
CA SER A 55 7.32 7.76 20.60
C SER A 55 6.30 8.62 19.85
N ILE A 56 5.12 8.77 20.41
CA ILE A 56 4.05 9.64 19.93
C ILE A 56 4.27 11.03 20.53
N SER A 57 4.27 12.08 19.70
CA SER A 57 4.43 13.46 20.16
C SER A 57 3.10 14.13 20.46
N GLU A 58 2.04 13.79 19.73
CA GLU A 58 0.69 14.36 19.83
C GLU A 58 -0.34 13.26 19.60
N GLY A 59 -1.52 13.39 20.20
CA GLY A 59 -2.64 12.47 20.01
C GLY A 59 -2.50 11.17 20.78
N THR A 60 -3.37 10.19 20.44
CA THR A 60 -3.42 8.90 21.14
C THR A 60 -3.55 7.73 20.17
N VAL A 61 -2.94 6.59 20.55
CA VAL A 61 -3.13 5.29 19.90
C VAL A 61 -3.79 4.35 20.89
N ARG A 62 -4.86 3.68 20.43
CA ARG A 62 -5.56 2.65 21.21
C ARG A 62 -5.52 1.33 20.44
N ILE A 63 -5.34 0.23 21.19
CA ILE A 63 -5.46 -1.14 20.68
C ILE A 63 -6.52 -1.83 21.54
N GLY A 64 -7.66 -2.17 20.95
CA GLY A 64 -8.84 -2.52 21.73
C GLY A 64 -9.24 -1.39 22.68
N ASP A 65 -9.46 -1.71 23.95
CA ASP A 65 -9.87 -0.73 24.95
C ASP A 65 -8.69 0.01 25.63
N ARG A 66 -7.44 -0.31 25.25
CA ARG A 66 -6.25 0.22 25.92
C ARG A 66 -5.58 1.34 25.11
N VAL A 67 -5.33 2.49 25.74
CA VAL A 67 -4.38 3.50 25.23
C VAL A 67 -2.97 2.94 25.41
N VAL A 68 -2.17 2.96 24.32
CA VAL A 68 -0.85 2.31 24.28
C VAL A 68 0.32 3.28 24.17
N ASN A 69 0.10 4.59 24.29
CA ASN A 69 1.15 5.60 24.12
C ASN A 69 2.41 5.28 24.93
N ASP A 70 2.23 4.96 26.23
CA ASP A 70 3.30 4.73 27.20
C ASP A 70 3.55 3.23 27.47
N ILE A 71 2.95 2.34 26.65
CA ILE A 71 3.12 0.89 26.80
C ILE A 71 4.30 0.44 25.95
N GLU A 72 5.20 -0.33 26.57
CA GLU A 72 6.34 -0.93 25.90
C GLU A 72 5.92 -1.85 24.73
N PRO A 73 6.70 -1.93 23.62
CA PRO A 73 6.36 -2.73 22.46
C PRO A 73 6.03 -4.20 22.75
N ALA A 74 6.70 -4.79 23.75
CA ALA A 74 6.49 -6.19 24.15
C ALA A 74 5.09 -6.45 24.74
N ASP A 75 4.47 -5.42 25.33
CA ASP A 75 3.22 -5.50 26.10
C ASP A 75 2.00 -4.98 25.31
N ARG A 76 2.19 -4.53 24.05
CA ARG A 76 1.10 -4.05 23.19
C ARG A 76 0.29 -5.16 22.53
N ASP A 77 0.65 -6.42 22.73
CA ASP A 77 0.04 -7.61 22.12
C ASP A 77 -0.06 -7.55 20.58
N ILE A 78 0.97 -7.04 19.95
CA ILE A 78 1.11 -6.95 18.51
C ILE A 78 2.26 -7.81 18.01
N ALA A 79 2.28 -8.14 16.71
CA ALA A 79 3.41 -8.76 16.05
C ALA A 79 3.79 -7.98 14.81
N MET A 80 5.08 -7.68 14.65
CA MET A 80 5.60 -6.92 13.52
C MET A 80 6.46 -7.79 12.62
N VAL A 81 6.22 -7.69 11.31
CA VAL A 81 7.04 -8.25 10.24
C VAL A 81 7.84 -7.11 9.60
N PHE A 82 9.15 -7.17 9.72
CA PHE A 82 10.06 -6.12 9.24
C PHE A 82 10.47 -6.37 7.79
N GLN A 83 10.83 -5.32 7.09
CA GLN A 83 11.31 -5.30 5.71
C GLN A 83 12.52 -6.24 5.49
N ASN A 84 13.43 -6.33 6.45
CA ASN A 84 14.63 -7.19 6.41
C ASN A 84 14.42 -8.57 7.06
N TYR A 85 13.14 -8.96 7.29
CA TYR A 85 12.73 -10.21 7.95
C TYR A 85 13.15 -10.35 9.43
N ALA A 86 14.22 -9.69 9.87
CA ALA A 86 14.77 -9.69 11.22
C ALA A 86 14.95 -11.10 11.83
N LEU A 87 15.33 -12.10 11.01
CA LEU A 87 15.56 -13.46 11.47
C LEU A 87 16.88 -13.57 12.23
N TYR A 88 16.89 -14.35 13.29
CA TYR A 88 18.10 -14.67 14.05
C TYR A 88 18.97 -15.64 13.24
N PRO A 89 20.15 -15.21 12.70
CA PRO A 89 20.89 -16.01 11.71
C PRO A 89 21.56 -17.27 12.28
N HIS A 90 21.82 -17.28 13.59
CA HIS A 90 22.43 -18.40 14.31
C HIS A 90 21.42 -19.47 14.72
N MET A 91 20.11 -19.17 14.73
CA MET A 91 19.02 -20.06 15.09
C MET A 91 18.45 -20.80 13.88
N SER A 92 17.97 -22.04 14.09
CA SER A 92 17.16 -22.74 13.08
C SER A 92 15.79 -22.06 12.88
N VAL A 93 15.05 -22.44 11.82
CA VAL A 93 13.67 -21.97 11.61
C VAL A 93 12.81 -22.29 12.83
N ARG A 94 12.83 -23.52 13.32
CA ARG A 94 12.11 -23.93 14.55
C ARG A 94 12.44 -23.04 15.73
N GLN A 95 13.73 -22.74 15.94
CA GLN A 95 14.16 -21.88 17.02
C GLN A 95 13.72 -20.44 16.82
N ASN A 96 13.75 -19.92 15.59
CA ASN A 96 13.22 -18.59 15.25
C ASN A 96 11.73 -18.47 15.59
N LEU A 97 10.92 -19.46 15.20
CA LEU A 97 9.48 -19.50 15.50
C LEU A 97 9.22 -19.56 17.02
N ALA A 98 9.95 -20.41 17.73
CA ALA A 98 9.75 -20.65 19.16
C ALA A 98 10.25 -19.50 20.06
N TYR A 99 11.15 -18.63 19.57
CA TYR A 99 11.88 -17.68 20.39
C TYR A 99 10.96 -16.75 21.21
N GLY A 100 9.99 -16.12 20.56
CA GLY A 100 9.06 -15.20 21.23
C GLY A 100 8.21 -15.88 22.31
N LEU A 101 7.79 -17.12 22.05
CA LEU A 101 7.01 -17.92 23.00
C LEU A 101 7.85 -18.35 24.22
N LYS A 102 9.12 -18.70 24.00
CA LYS A 102 10.07 -19.04 25.08
C LYS A 102 10.29 -17.85 26.01
N ASN A 103 10.47 -16.65 25.45
CA ASN A 103 10.65 -15.43 26.23
C ASN A 103 9.42 -15.09 27.09
N ARG A 104 8.21 -15.45 26.61
CA ARG A 104 6.95 -15.35 27.36
C ARG A 104 6.73 -16.51 28.34
N ARG A 105 7.70 -17.43 28.52
CA ARG A 105 7.64 -18.60 29.38
C ARG A 105 6.46 -19.54 29.04
N THR A 106 6.06 -19.60 27.78
CA THR A 106 5.00 -20.51 27.30
C THR A 106 5.43 -21.97 27.53
N PRO A 107 4.54 -22.87 27.98
CA PRO A 107 4.86 -24.29 28.17
C PRO A 107 5.38 -24.96 26.89
N LYS A 108 6.34 -25.87 27.01
CA LYS A 108 7.01 -26.52 25.87
C LYS A 108 6.04 -27.19 24.91
N ALA A 109 5.05 -27.93 25.42
CA ALA A 109 4.04 -28.59 24.61
C ALA A 109 3.23 -27.59 23.76
N GLU A 110 2.89 -26.42 24.31
CA GLU A 110 2.16 -25.37 23.60
C GLU A 110 3.05 -24.70 22.54
N ILE A 111 4.34 -24.50 22.82
CA ILE A 111 5.30 -24.02 21.81
C ILE A 111 5.37 -24.98 20.65
N GLU A 112 5.51 -26.28 20.90
CA GLU A 112 5.59 -27.30 19.85
C GLU A 112 4.31 -27.32 19.01
N ARG A 113 3.15 -27.25 19.63
CA ARG A 113 1.84 -27.19 18.96
C ARG A 113 1.75 -25.98 18.04
N ARG A 114 2.02 -24.77 18.54
CA ARG A 114 1.94 -23.52 17.75
C ARG A 114 2.95 -23.45 16.63
N VAL A 115 4.17 -23.92 16.87
CA VAL A 115 5.22 -24.01 15.83
C VAL A 115 4.81 -24.98 14.72
N ALA A 116 4.24 -26.15 15.07
CA ALA A 116 3.75 -27.11 14.07
C ALA A 116 2.60 -26.52 13.25
N GLN A 117 1.64 -25.89 13.90
CA GLN A 117 0.50 -25.23 13.22
C GLN A 117 0.96 -24.11 12.28
N ALA A 118 1.86 -23.24 12.71
CA ALA A 118 2.40 -22.18 11.87
C ALA A 118 3.21 -22.75 10.70
N ALA A 119 3.97 -23.82 10.93
CA ALA A 119 4.74 -24.49 9.89
C ALA A 119 3.85 -25.13 8.82
N GLU A 120 2.71 -25.68 9.20
CA GLU A 120 1.70 -26.22 8.29
C GLU A 120 1.03 -25.09 7.47
N ILE A 121 0.54 -24.04 8.14
CA ILE A 121 -0.12 -22.89 7.49
C ILE A 121 0.78 -22.29 6.42
N LEU A 122 2.08 -22.14 6.70
CA LEU A 122 3.06 -21.48 5.83
C LEU A 122 3.87 -22.43 4.95
N GLN A 123 3.58 -23.74 5.01
CA GLN A 123 4.28 -24.78 4.25
C GLN A 123 5.81 -24.76 4.45
N ILE A 124 6.28 -24.48 5.68
CA ILE A 124 7.70 -24.42 6.03
C ILE A 124 8.19 -25.63 6.83
N GLY A 125 7.36 -26.65 6.99
CA GLY A 125 7.69 -27.89 7.71
C GLY A 125 9.04 -28.50 7.31
N PRO A 126 9.33 -28.70 5.99
CA PRO A 126 10.61 -29.27 5.52
C PRO A 126 11.85 -28.44 5.84
N PHE A 127 11.68 -27.19 6.29
CA PHE A 127 12.78 -26.25 6.53
C PHE A 127 13.04 -25.99 8.02
N LEU A 128 12.27 -26.59 8.93
CA LEU A 128 12.29 -26.28 10.38
C LEU A 128 13.68 -26.37 11.01
N ASP A 129 14.52 -27.30 10.54
CA ASP A 129 15.86 -27.52 11.11
C ASP A 129 16.96 -26.76 10.34
N ARG A 130 16.61 -26.05 9.25
CA ARG A 130 17.54 -25.21 8.50
C ARG A 130 17.77 -23.86 9.20
N LYS A 131 18.93 -23.26 8.90
CA LYS A 131 19.24 -21.87 9.30
C LYS A 131 18.82 -20.87 8.20
N PRO A 132 18.54 -19.60 8.51
CA PRO A 132 18.10 -18.58 7.54
C PRO A 132 18.98 -18.45 6.30
N ARG A 133 20.31 -18.66 6.42
CA ARG A 133 21.25 -18.61 5.29
C ARG A 133 21.01 -19.69 4.22
N ALA A 134 20.35 -20.78 4.59
CA ALA A 134 20.02 -21.90 3.69
C ALA A 134 18.59 -21.79 3.10
N LEU A 135 17.96 -20.64 3.19
CA LEU A 135 16.60 -20.37 2.73
C LEU A 135 16.60 -19.37 1.58
N SER A 136 15.65 -19.54 0.64
CA SER A 136 15.34 -18.51 -0.37
C SER A 136 14.69 -17.26 0.26
N GLY A 137 14.56 -16.17 -0.51
CA GLY A 137 13.89 -14.94 -0.07
C GLY A 137 12.47 -15.22 0.44
N GLY A 138 11.64 -15.89 -0.35
CA GLY A 138 10.26 -16.24 0.04
C GLY A 138 10.19 -17.20 1.24
N GLN A 139 11.12 -18.14 1.36
CA GLN A 139 11.19 -18.99 2.55
C GLN A 139 11.53 -18.17 3.81
N ARG A 140 12.48 -17.22 3.72
CA ARG A 140 12.77 -16.30 4.84
C ARG A 140 11.55 -15.44 5.20
N GLN A 141 10.83 -14.96 4.20
CA GLN A 141 9.58 -14.20 4.39
C GLN A 141 8.54 -15.02 5.17
N ARG A 142 8.28 -16.26 4.73
CA ARG A 142 7.32 -17.16 5.42
C ARG A 142 7.76 -17.44 6.86
N VAL A 143 9.06 -17.60 7.12
CA VAL A 143 9.56 -17.76 8.49
C VAL A 143 9.34 -16.50 9.32
N ALA A 144 9.53 -15.29 8.76
CA ALA A 144 9.25 -14.02 9.44
C ALA A 144 7.76 -13.89 9.78
N MET A 145 6.88 -14.26 8.85
CA MET A 145 5.42 -14.32 9.10
C MET A 145 5.09 -15.35 10.18
N GLY A 146 5.73 -16.53 10.16
CA GLY A 146 5.55 -17.58 11.15
C GLY A 146 5.90 -17.11 12.57
N ARG A 147 6.97 -16.32 12.73
CA ARG A 147 7.32 -15.70 14.02
C ARG A 147 6.24 -14.78 14.57
N ALA A 148 5.51 -14.12 13.68
CA ALA A 148 4.38 -13.28 14.04
C ALA A 148 3.15 -14.14 14.41
N ILE A 149 2.81 -15.12 13.60
CA ILE A 149 1.61 -15.98 13.72
C ILE A 149 1.63 -16.79 15.01
N VAL A 150 2.77 -17.41 15.37
CA VAL A 150 2.86 -18.25 16.58
C VAL A 150 2.53 -17.51 17.89
N ARG A 151 2.58 -16.17 17.84
CA ARG A 151 2.26 -15.31 19.01
C ARG A 151 0.77 -15.10 19.20
N GLU A 152 -0.06 -15.38 18.15
CA GLU A 152 -1.50 -15.11 18.14
C GLU A 152 -1.81 -13.68 18.61
N PRO A 153 -1.25 -12.64 17.96
CA PRO A 153 -1.35 -11.27 18.43
C PRO A 153 -2.75 -10.68 18.20
N ALA A 154 -3.09 -9.63 18.91
CA ALA A 154 -4.30 -8.85 18.69
C ALA A 154 -4.27 -8.13 17.32
N ALA A 155 -3.10 -7.75 16.82
CA ALA A 155 -2.93 -7.16 15.48
C ALA A 155 -1.56 -7.47 14.86
N PHE A 156 -1.51 -7.53 13.53
CA PHE A 156 -0.30 -7.63 12.73
C PHE A 156 0.12 -6.28 12.16
N LEU A 157 1.41 -6.01 12.18
CA LEU A 157 2.03 -4.84 11.57
C LEU A 157 3.07 -5.30 10.53
N PHE A 158 2.96 -4.82 9.28
CA PHE A 158 3.85 -5.19 8.18
C PHE A 158 4.57 -3.95 7.66
N ASP A 159 5.89 -3.87 7.81
CA ASP A 159 6.73 -2.77 7.31
C ASP A 159 7.40 -3.21 6.00
N GLU A 160 6.78 -2.92 4.86
CA GLU A 160 7.24 -3.26 3.51
C GLU A 160 7.74 -4.71 3.34
N PRO A 161 6.96 -5.72 3.74
CA PRO A 161 7.46 -7.09 3.85
C PRO A 161 7.87 -7.72 2.51
N LEU A 162 7.38 -7.24 1.37
CA LEU A 162 7.64 -7.82 0.05
C LEU A 162 8.69 -7.06 -0.77
N SER A 163 9.21 -5.93 -0.29
CA SER A 163 10.11 -5.05 -1.04
C SER A 163 11.43 -5.72 -1.50
N ASN A 164 11.93 -6.70 -0.74
CA ASN A 164 13.18 -7.41 -1.02
C ASN A 164 13.01 -8.70 -1.85
N LEU A 165 11.84 -8.89 -2.48
CA LEU A 165 11.53 -10.06 -3.32
C LEU A 165 11.54 -9.68 -4.80
N ASP A 166 11.90 -10.65 -5.65
CA ASP A 166 11.74 -10.52 -7.10
C ASP A 166 10.25 -10.44 -7.49
N ALA A 167 9.96 -9.93 -8.69
CA ALA A 167 8.61 -9.65 -9.16
C ALA A 167 7.69 -10.89 -9.15
N LYS A 168 8.20 -12.06 -9.59
CA LYS A 168 7.42 -13.31 -9.63
C LYS A 168 7.06 -13.79 -8.22
N LEU A 169 8.04 -13.78 -7.33
CA LEU A 169 7.85 -14.20 -5.95
C LEU A 169 6.93 -13.23 -5.20
N ARG A 170 7.01 -11.94 -5.49
CA ARG A 170 6.14 -10.90 -4.90
C ARG A 170 4.66 -11.17 -5.22
N VAL A 171 4.33 -11.55 -6.48
CA VAL A 171 2.96 -11.91 -6.86
C VAL A 171 2.45 -13.10 -6.03
N THR A 172 3.26 -14.16 -5.90
CA THR A 172 2.89 -15.36 -5.12
C THR A 172 2.68 -15.01 -3.65
N MET A 173 3.65 -14.31 -3.05
CA MET A 173 3.59 -13.94 -1.62
C MET A 173 2.42 -13.00 -1.29
N ARG A 174 2.05 -12.11 -2.19
CA ARG A 174 0.88 -11.23 -2.04
C ARG A 174 -0.42 -12.05 -1.92
N LEU A 175 -0.60 -13.04 -2.79
CA LEU A 175 -1.75 -13.94 -2.72
C LEU A 175 -1.77 -14.73 -1.40
N GLU A 176 -0.62 -15.25 -0.97
CA GLU A 176 -0.47 -15.96 0.31
C GLU A 176 -0.82 -15.07 1.51
N ILE A 177 -0.37 -13.81 1.52
CA ILE A 177 -0.72 -12.85 2.59
C ILE A 177 -2.24 -12.60 2.62
N LYS A 178 -2.88 -12.40 1.46
CA LYS A 178 -4.33 -12.20 1.39
C LYS A 178 -5.11 -13.44 1.88
N GLU A 179 -4.67 -14.63 1.51
CA GLU A 179 -5.27 -15.88 1.98
C GLU A 179 -5.08 -16.07 3.49
N LEU A 180 -3.87 -15.79 3.98
CA LEU A 180 -3.56 -15.86 5.40
C LEU A 180 -4.44 -14.91 6.22
N GLN A 181 -4.59 -13.67 5.77
CA GLN A 181 -5.44 -12.68 6.43
C GLN A 181 -6.90 -13.16 6.51
N ARG A 182 -7.43 -13.72 5.40
CA ARG A 182 -8.79 -14.29 5.38
C ARG A 182 -8.99 -15.44 6.39
N ARG A 183 -7.94 -16.25 6.59
CA ARG A 183 -7.97 -17.38 7.55
C ARG A 183 -7.86 -16.92 8.98
N LEU A 184 -6.98 -15.96 9.26
CA LEU A 184 -6.70 -15.48 10.62
C LEU A 184 -7.68 -14.41 11.09
N ARG A 185 -8.24 -13.63 10.16
CA ARG A 185 -9.12 -12.48 10.43
C ARG A 185 -8.56 -11.49 11.44
N THR A 186 -7.25 -11.43 11.61
CA THR A 186 -6.59 -10.55 12.57
C THR A 186 -6.41 -9.18 11.97
N THR A 187 -6.72 -8.13 12.70
CA THR A 187 -6.50 -6.72 12.34
C THR A 187 -5.08 -6.52 11.86
N SER A 188 -4.91 -5.85 10.72
CA SER A 188 -3.61 -5.72 10.10
C SER A 188 -3.37 -4.32 9.56
N ILE A 189 -2.19 -3.76 9.85
CA ILE A 189 -1.68 -2.55 9.21
C ILE A 189 -0.49 -2.93 8.34
N TYR A 190 -0.58 -2.64 7.07
CA TYR A 190 0.42 -2.97 6.06
C TYR A 190 0.97 -1.71 5.41
N VAL A 191 2.27 -1.54 5.41
CA VAL A 191 2.97 -0.44 4.73
C VAL A 191 3.55 -0.93 3.44
N THR A 192 3.33 -0.19 2.36
CA THR A 192 3.97 -0.43 1.06
C THR A 192 4.14 0.87 0.28
N HIS A 193 5.07 0.86 -0.68
CA HIS A 193 5.16 1.84 -1.74
C HIS A 193 4.67 1.27 -3.09
N ASP A 194 4.32 -0.02 -3.15
CA ASP A 194 3.82 -0.71 -4.34
C ASP A 194 2.28 -0.55 -4.40
N GLN A 195 1.82 0.16 -5.44
CA GLN A 195 0.39 0.44 -5.64
C GLN A 195 -0.41 -0.85 -5.90
N LEU A 196 0.19 -1.84 -6.58
CA LEU A 196 -0.47 -3.09 -6.88
C LEU A 196 -0.70 -3.93 -5.62
N GLU A 197 0.26 -3.90 -4.67
CA GLU A 197 0.06 -4.48 -3.35
C GLU A 197 -1.09 -3.79 -2.63
N ALA A 198 -1.07 -2.46 -2.60
CA ALA A 198 -2.10 -1.66 -1.96
C ALA A 198 -3.50 -1.96 -2.52
N MET A 199 -3.66 -1.93 -3.85
CA MET A 199 -4.93 -2.17 -4.53
C MET A 199 -5.49 -3.60 -4.32
N THR A 200 -4.60 -4.60 -4.14
CA THR A 200 -5.02 -6.01 -4.07
C THR A 200 -5.19 -6.54 -2.66
N LEU A 201 -4.42 -6.04 -1.70
CA LEU A 201 -4.46 -6.53 -0.32
C LEU A 201 -5.49 -5.82 0.55
N ALA A 202 -5.66 -4.52 0.38
CA ALA A 202 -6.41 -3.67 1.29
C ALA A 202 -7.92 -3.96 1.29
N ASP A 203 -8.52 -3.91 2.47
CA ASP A 203 -9.96 -3.63 2.62
C ASP A 203 -10.18 -2.12 2.52
N ARG A 204 -9.31 -1.31 3.16
CA ARG A 204 -9.22 0.14 2.96
C ARG A 204 -7.78 0.59 2.75
N LEU A 205 -7.60 1.58 1.86
CA LEU A 205 -6.35 2.31 1.64
C LEU A 205 -6.33 3.59 2.47
N VAL A 206 -5.16 3.90 3.01
CA VAL A 206 -4.83 5.23 3.54
C VAL A 206 -3.71 5.79 2.69
N VAL A 207 -4.03 6.79 1.89
CA VAL A 207 -3.05 7.50 1.07
C VAL A 207 -2.45 8.61 1.90
N LEU A 208 -1.13 8.53 2.13
CA LEU A 208 -0.36 9.48 2.93
C LEU A 208 0.51 10.36 2.03
N ASN A 209 0.56 11.63 2.34
CA ASN A 209 1.44 12.60 1.70
C ASN A 209 1.96 13.60 2.74
N ALA A 210 3.27 13.86 2.76
CA ALA A 210 3.91 14.83 3.65
C ALA A 210 3.43 14.74 5.12
N GLY A 211 3.28 13.52 5.65
CA GLY A 211 2.87 13.25 7.02
C GLY A 211 1.36 13.37 7.29
N ARG A 212 0.52 13.60 6.28
CA ARG A 212 -0.93 13.76 6.42
C ARG A 212 -1.69 12.75 5.57
N ILE A 213 -2.94 12.51 5.93
CA ILE A 213 -3.85 11.69 5.14
C ILE A 213 -4.44 12.56 4.02
N GLU A 214 -4.29 12.10 2.78
CA GLU A 214 -4.91 12.68 1.59
C GLU A 214 -6.31 12.08 1.35
N GLN A 215 -6.41 10.75 1.50
CA GLN A 215 -7.67 10.04 1.31
C GLN A 215 -7.66 8.69 2.03
N ILE A 216 -8.83 8.30 2.55
CA ILE A 216 -9.12 6.95 3.04
C ILE A 216 -10.34 6.44 2.28
N GLY A 217 -10.29 5.18 1.82
CA GLY A 217 -11.42 4.52 1.15
C GLY A 217 -11.06 3.12 0.70
N THR A 218 -12.02 2.39 0.15
CA THR A 218 -11.71 1.12 -0.52
C THR A 218 -10.80 1.36 -1.72
N PRO A 219 -10.00 0.38 -2.16
CA PRO A 219 -9.12 0.53 -3.33
C PRO A 219 -9.83 1.10 -4.56
N LEU A 220 -11.03 0.59 -4.88
CA LEU A 220 -11.79 1.05 -6.04
C LEU A 220 -12.37 2.46 -5.87
N GLU A 221 -12.76 2.85 -4.66
CA GLU A 221 -13.21 4.23 -4.38
C GLU A 221 -12.07 5.22 -4.60
N VAL A 222 -10.90 4.95 -4.01
CA VAL A 222 -9.71 5.82 -4.15
C VAL A 222 -9.28 5.91 -5.61
N TYR A 223 -9.33 4.81 -6.38
CA TYR A 223 -9.00 4.77 -7.79
C TYR A 223 -10.00 5.56 -8.65
N ARG A 224 -11.32 5.32 -8.45
CA ARG A 224 -12.39 5.90 -9.27
C ARG A 224 -12.75 7.33 -8.89
N LYS A 225 -12.58 7.69 -7.62
CA LYS A 225 -12.91 9.02 -7.08
C LYS A 225 -11.76 9.58 -6.24
N PRO A 226 -10.59 9.86 -6.86
CA PRO A 226 -9.47 10.46 -6.14
C PRO A 226 -9.86 11.83 -5.60
N ALA A 227 -9.57 12.09 -4.32
CA ALA A 227 -9.95 13.34 -3.65
C ALA A 227 -9.11 14.54 -4.09
N SER A 228 -7.94 14.30 -4.68
CA SER A 228 -7.04 15.36 -5.14
C SER A 228 -6.24 14.92 -6.38
N THR A 229 -5.63 15.89 -7.05
CA THR A 229 -4.67 15.65 -8.14
C THR A 229 -3.48 14.79 -7.67
N PHE A 230 -3.08 14.96 -6.41
CA PHE A 230 -2.05 14.10 -5.81
C PHE A 230 -2.49 12.63 -5.81
N VAL A 231 -3.67 12.31 -5.28
CA VAL A 231 -4.18 10.93 -5.24
C VAL A 231 -4.38 10.38 -6.65
N ALA A 232 -4.92 11.20 -7.57
CA ALA A 232 -5.14 10.84 -8.96
C ALA A 232 -3.84 10.47 -9.69
N GLY A 233 -2.78 11.24 -9.49
CA GLY A 233 -1.46 10.99 -10.07
C GLY A 233 -0.66 9.91 -9.35
N PHE A 234 -0.97 9.67 -8.07
CA PHE A 234 -0.26 8.66 -7.28
C PHE A 234 -0.87 7.27 -7.43
N ILE A 235 -2.20 7.11 -7.51
CA ILE A 235 -2.89 5.81 -7.61
C ILE A 235 -3.24 5.49 -9.05
N GLY A 236 -2.63 4.42 -9.55
CA GLY A 236 -2.77 3.90 -10.92
C GLY A 236 -1.43 3.79 -11.63
N SER A 237 -1.27 2.76 -12.46
CA SER A 237 -0.08 2.53 -13.28
C SER A 237 -0.53 2.07 -14.67
N PRO A 238 -0.44 2.93 -15.68
CA PRO A 238 0.10 4.31 -15.61
C PRO A 238 -0.74 5.27 -14.78
N ALA A 239 -0.14 6.40 -14.37
CA ALA A 239 -0.81 7.44 -13.61
C ALA A 239 -1.92 8.12 -14.44
N MET A 240 -2.90 8.76 -13.77
CA MET A 240 -3.90 9.58 -14.44
C MET A 240 -3.23 10.76 -15.18
N ASN A 241 -3.65 11.01 -16.41
CA ASN A 241 -3.29 12.25 -17.10
C ASN A 241 -3.94 13.42 -16.37
N LEU A 242 -3.12 14.38 -15.97
CA LEU A 242 -3.57 15.61 -15.33
C LEU A 242 -3.17 16.76 -16.25
N ILE A 243 -4.15 17.35 -16.92
CA ILE A 243 -3.95 18.42 -17.91
C ILE A 243 -4.72 19.66 -17.49
N SER A 244 -4.18 20.84 -17.76
CA SER A 244 -4.88 22.09 -17.52
C SER A 244 -6.14 22.17 -18.39
N SER A 245 -7.23 22.70 -17.83
CA SER A 245 -8.45 22.99 -18.63
C SER A 245 -8.18 23.92 -19.81
N ARG A 246 -7.11 24.70 -19.76
CA ARG A 246 -6.69 25.61 -20.84
C ARG A 246 -6.09 24.86 -22.04
N ALA A 247 -5.53 23.68 -21.84
CA ALA A 247 -4.96 22.87 -22.93
C ALA A 247 -6.06 22.24 -23.83
N VAL A 248 -7.26 22.07 -23.28
CA VAL A 248 -8.43 21.46 -23.97
C VAL A 248 -9.70 22.27 -23.74
N PRO A 249 -9.74 23.56 -24.10
CA PRO A 249 -10.81 24.51 -23.73
C PRO A 249 -12.18 24.18 -24.33
N HIS A 250 -12.21 23.33 -25.36
CA HIS A 250 -13.41 22.92 -26.08
C HIS A 250 -14.10 21.69 -25.48
N LEU A 251 -13.52 21.07 -24.44
CA LEU A 251 -14.21 19.98 -23.76
C LEU A 251 -15.44 20.47 -23.00
N PRO A 252 -16.57 19.76 -23.07
CA PRO A 252 -17.79 20.18 -22.36
C PRO A 252 -17.67 20.00 -20.84
N GLY A 253 -18.29 20.88 -20.08
CA GLY A 253 -18.43 20.76 -18.63
C GLY A 253 -17.21 21.13 -17.80
N ILE A 254 -16.11 21.61 -18.40
CA ILE A 254 -14.83 21.88 -17.72
C ILE A 254 -14.65 23.34 -17.25
N ALA A 255 -15.63 24.21 -17.47
CA ALA A 255 -15.49 25.65 -17.28
C ALA A 255 -15.04 26.11 -15.88
N HIS A 256 -15.28 25.28 -14.86
CA HIS A 256 -14.93 25.56 -13.46
C HIS A 256 -13.70 24.78 -12.98
N ALA A 257 -13.11 23.94 -13.85
CA ALA A 257 -11.96 23.13 -13.49
C ALA A 257 -10.64 23.87 -13.76
N GLY A 258 -9.71 23.79 -12.82
CA GLY A 258 -8.30 24.17 -13.04
C GLY A 258 -7.54 23.08 -13.76
N THR A 259 -7.77 21.82 -13.35
CA THR A 259 -7.12 20.62 -13.89
C THR A 259 -8.17 19.57 -14.24
N ILE A 260 -7.95 18.87 -15.35
CA ILE A 260 -8.75 17.74 -15.82
C ILE A 260 -7.94 16.47 -15.67
N GLY A 261 -8.51 15.46 -15.06
CA GLY A 261 -7.95 14.12 -14.97
C GLY A 261 -8.63 13.16 -15.92
N ILE A 262 -7.83 12.36 -16.66
CA ILE A 262 -8.33 11.30 -17.52
C ILE A 262 -7.40 10.10 -17.36
N ARG A 263 -7.94 8.92 -17.08
CA ARG A 263 -7.13 7.70 -17.02
C ARG A 263 -6.64 7.32 -18.41
N PRO A 264 -5.38 6.83 -18.57
CA PRO A 264 -4.85 6.39 -19.87
C PRO A 264 -5.69 5.34 -20.59
N GLU A 265 -6.33 4.46 -19.84
CA GLU A 265 -7.22 3.42 -20.36
C GLU A 265 -8.64 3.92 -20.72
N ASP A 266 -9.00 5.11 -20.32
CA ASP A 266 -10.28 5.75 -20.65
C ASP A 266 -10.21 6.63 -21.90
N LEU A 267 -9.01 6.85 -22.42
CA LEU A 267 -8.79 7.49 -23.70
C LEU A 267 -8.88 6.43 -24.81
N VAL A 268 -9.59 6.76 -25.88
CA VAL A 268 -9.77 5.91 -27.04
C VAL A 268 -9.48 6.69 -28.33
N VAL A 269 -8.82 6.05 -29.28
CA VAL A 269 -8.62 6.67 -30.61
C VAL A 269 -9.95 6.72 -31.33
N ALA A 270 -10.33 7.91 -31.78
CA ALA A 270 -11.59 8.16 -32.51
C ALA A 270 -11.38 9.31 -33.52
N PRO A 271 -11.79 9.13 -34.79
CA PRO A 271 -11.59 10.15 -35.81
C PRO A 271 -12.17 11.52 -35.48
N ASP A 272 -13.30 11.53 -34.78
CA ASP A 272 -14.00 12.75 -34.33
C ASP A 272 -13.70 13.11 -32.86
N GLY A 273 -12.63 12.53 -32.29
CA GLY A 273 -12.25 12.78 -30.90
C GLY A 273 -11.89 14.26 -30.67
N PRO A 274 -12.28 14.83 -29.51
CA PRO A 274 -12.05 16.25 -29.24
C PRO A 274 -10.63 16.58 -28.79
N ILE A 275 -9.76 15.59 -28.55
CA ILE A 275 -8.40 15.81 -28.08
C ILE A 275 -7.42 15.41 -29.18
N ASP A 276 -6.69 16.38 -29.70
CA ASP A 276 -5.60 16.12 -30.65
C ASP A 276 -4.30 15.87 -29.86
N MET A 277 -3.63 14.74 -30.11
CA MET A 277 -2.38 14.37 -29.48
C MET A 277 -1.29 14.14 -30.53
N GLU A 278 -0.20 14.86 -30.43
CA GLU A 278 1.04 14.57 -31.14
C GLU A 278 1.78 13.44 -30.41
N VAL A 279 2.15 12.37 -31.13
CA VAL A 279 2.85 11.21 -30.55
C VAL A 279 4.34 11.52 -30.41
N LEU A 280 4.90 11.29 -29.23
CA LEU A 280 6.30 11.52 -28.91
C LEU A 280 7.10 10.24 -28.70
N ALA A 281 6.50 9.23 -28.08
CA ALA A 281 7.15 7.95 -27.78
C ALA A 281 6.12 6.83 -27.60
N VAL A 282 6.58 5.59 -27.77
CA VAL A 282 5.76 4.38 -27.58
C VAL A 282 6.52 3.37 -26.75
N GLU A 283 5.87 2.82 -25.74
CA GLU A 283 6.37 1.70 -24.94
C GLU A 283 5.55 0.45 -25.25
N GLU A 284 6.18 -0.58 -25.81
CA GLU A 284 5.54 -1.86 -26.10
C GLU A 284 5.59 -2.77 -24.85
N LEU A 285 4.43 -3.10 -24.29
CA LEU A 285 4.29 -3.94 -23.08
C LEU A 285 3.78 -5.36 -23.39
N GLY A 286 3.84 -5.79 -24.63
CA GLY A 286 3.33 -7.09 -25.09
C GLY A 286 1.89 -7.01 -25.59
N ALA A 287 0.89 -7.28 -24.76
CA ALA A 287 -0.53 -7.20 -25.15
C ALA A 287 -1.03 -5.76 -25.33
N GLN A 288 -0.38 -4.81 -24.69
CA GLN A 288 -0.73 -3.39 -24.72
C GLN A 288 0.52 -2.56 -25.01
N ARG A 289 0.29 -1.33 -25.45
CA ARG A 289 1.31 -0.30 -25.57
C ARG A 289 0.88 0.97 -24.83
N LEU A 290 1.84 1.71 -24.32
CA LEU A 290 1.64 3.07 -23.86
C LEU A 290 2.12 4.03 -24.93
N VAL A 291 1.23 4.90 -25.37
CA VAL A 291 1.56 5.95 -26.32
C VAL A 291 1.65 7.26 -25.55
N HIS A 292 2.85 7.83 -25.51
CA HIS A 292 3.14 9.10 -24.88
C HIS A 292 3.13 10.19 -25.92
N GLY A 293 2.43 11.27 -25.65
CA GLY A 293 2.31 12.39 -26.55
C GLY A 293 2.08 13.70 -25.80
N GLN A 294 1.66 14.69 -26.55
CA GLN A 294 1.29 16.01 -26.01
C GLN A 294 0.03 16.57 -26.67
N THR A 295 -0.74 17.32 -25.88
CA THR A 295 -1.90 18.09 -26.32
C THR A 295 -1.84 19.47 -25.68
N GLY A 296 -2.00 20.55 -26.46
CA GLY A 296 -1.91 21.91 -25.95
C GLY A 296 -0.62 22.23 -25.19
N GLY A 297 0.49 21.54 -25.54
CA GLY A 297 1.80 21.67 -24.86
C GLY A 297 1.95 20.85 -23.56
N GLU A 298 0.94 20.09 -23.15
CA GLU A 298 0.98 19.25 -21.96
C GLU A 298 1.05 17.74 -22.31
N ARG A 299 1.71 16.97 -21.47
CA ARG A 299 1.93 15.53 -21.69
C ARG A 299 0.64 14.74 -21.48
N LEU A 300 0.43 13.75 -22.35
CA LEU A 300 -0.69 12.82 -22.31
C LEU A 300 -0.20 11.41 -22.58
N THR A 301 -0.73 10.44 -21.86
CA THR A 301 -0.45 9.01 -22.09
C THR A 301 -1.76 8.28 -22.40
N VAL A 302 -1.74 7.41 -23.39
CA VAL A 302 -2.87 6.57 -23.79
C VAL A 302 -2.47 5.11 -23.72
N THR A 303 -3.34 4.27 -23.19
CA THR A 303 -3.17 2.81 -23.23
C THR A 303 -3.92 2.24 -24.42
N MET A 304 -3.22 1.55 -25.32
CA MET A 304 -3.79 0.96 -26.52
C MET A 304 -3.42 -0.52 -26.65
N PRO A 305 -4.23 -1.35 -27.36
CA PRO A 305 -3.79 -2.68 -27.79
C PRO A 305 -2.55 -2.58 -28.68
N SER A 306 -1.59 -3.52 -28.57
CA SER A 306 -0.34 -3.49 -29.36
C SER A 306 -0.58 -3.64 -30.87
N ASN A 307 -1.71 -4.22 -31.28
CA ASN A 307 -2.10 -4.40 -32.68
C ASN A 307 -2.91 -3.24 -33.26
N ALA A 308 -3.19 -2.19 -32.48
CA ALA A 308 -3.91 -1.01 -33.01
C ALA A 308 -3.01 -0.21 -33.95
N GLU A 309 -3.60 0.41 -34.97
CA GLU A 309 -2.88 1.32 -35.85
C GLU A 309 -2.37 2.54 -35.07
N LEU A 310 -1.16 2.94 -35.44
CA LEU A 310 -0.50 4.09 -34.81
C LEU A 310 -0.05 5.06 -35.90
N SER A 311 -0.29 6.35 -35.69
CA SER A 311 0.18 7.44 -36.52
C SER A 311 0.91 8.47 -35.69
N ASP A 312 1.63 9.39 -36.32
CA ASP A 312 2.38 10.47 -35.63
C ASP A 312 1.46 11.44 -34.85
N SER A 313 0.17 11.42 -35.18
CA SER A 313 -0.87 12.16 -34.45
C SER A 313 -2.09 11.28 -34.25
N LEU A 314 -2.72 11.41 -33.07
CA LEU A 314 -3.94 10.69 -32.71
C LEU A 314 -5.04 11.69 -32.35
N ARG A 315 -6.25 11.39 -32.80
CA ARG A 315 -7.47 12.02 -32.27
C ARG A 315 -8.07 11.10 -31.23
N LEU A 316 -8.31 11.67 -30.04
CA LEU A 316 -8.74 10.91 -28.87
C LEU A 316 -10.11 11.40 -28.40
N ALA A 317 -10.98 10.45 -28.15
CA ALA A 317 -12.16 10.62 -27.33
C ALA A 317 -11.91 10.05 -25.93
N TYR A 318 -12.79 10.33 -24.99
CA TYR A 318 -12.79 9.77 -23.67
C TYR A 318 -14.12 9.06 -23.39
N ARG A 319 -14.09 8.05 -22.54
CA ARG A 319 -15.32 7.34 -22.16
C ARG A 319 -16.27 8.27 -21.42
N PRO A 320 -17.59 8.19 -21.65
CA PRO A 320 -18.56 9.00 -20.89
C PRO A 320 -18.42 8.79 -19.38
N GLY A 321 -18.34 9.89 -18.62
CA GLY A 321 -18.21 9.84 -17.17
C GLY A 321 -16.79 9.57 -16.63
N SER A 322 -15.75 9.51 -17.49
CA SER A 322 -14.36 9.29 -17.10
C SER A 322 -13.55 10.55 -16.84
N LEU A 323 -14.15 11.73 -17.03
CA LEU A 323 -13.51 12.99 -16.69
C LEU A 323 -13.54 13.22 -15.18
N HIS A 324 -12.38 13.53 -14.63
CA HIS A 324 -12.21 13.95 -13.26
C HIS A 324 -11.86 15.45 -13.24
N LEU A 325 -12.61 16.23 -12.49
CA LEU A 325 -12.42 17.66 -12.43
C LEU A 325 -11.82 18.07 -11.10
N PHE A 326 -10.77 18.90 -11.17
CA PHE A 326 -10.09 19.41 -9.97
C PHE A 326 -10.00 20.94 -10.02
N GLN A 327 -10.09 21.55 -8.84
CA GLN A 327 -9.85 22.97 -8.64
C GLN A 327 -8.37 23.32 -8.90
N THR A 328 -8.05 24.60 -8.90
CA THR A 328 -6.66 25.08 -9.04
C THR A 328 -5.77 24.71 -7.85
N ASP A 329 -6.37 24.44 -6.68
CA ASP A 329 -5.65 23.94 -5.50
C ASP A 329 -5.46 22.41 -5.50
N GLY A 330 -5.92 21.73 -6.54
CA GLY A 330 -5.83 20.29 -6.73
C GLY A 330 -6.93 19.48 -6.07
N ARG A 331 -7.90 20.08 -5.39
CA ARG A 331 -9.04 19.34 -4.81
C ARG A 331 -10.06 18.98 -5.87
N ARG A 332 -10.69 17.82 -5.69
CA ARG A 332 -11.75 17.36 -6.58
C ARG A 332 -12.96 18.29 -6.54
N ILE A 333 -13.56 18.48 -7.71
CA ILE A 333 -14.88 19.13 -7.89
C ILE A 333 -15.88 18.00 -8.12
N ASP A 334 -16.82 17.80 -7.23
CA ASP A 334 -17.92 16.83 -7.40
C ASP A 334 -19.26 17.53 -7.37
#